data_b5e2782cadeab2ac74189ce37220cd7d
#
_entry.id   b5e2782cadeab2ac74189ce37220cd7d
#
_cell.length_a   1.000
_cell.length_b   1.000
_cell.length_c   1.000
_cell.angle_alpha   90.00
_cell.angle_beta   90.00
_cell.angle_gamma   90.00
#
_symmetry.space_group_name_H-M   'P 1'
#
loop_
_entity.id
_entity.type
_entity.pdbx_description
1 polymer ?
#
loop_
_entity_poly.entity_id
_entity_poly.type
_entity_poly.pdbx_seq_one_letter_code
_entity_poly.pdbx_strand_id
1 'polypeptide(L)'
;YLDRMDIERERGITIKSQAVRMPWSVDGVDYALNMIDTPGHVDFTYEVSRSLAACEGAILLVDAAQGIEAQTLANLYLAMEHELEIIPVLNKIDLPAADPDRYAAELASLIGCEPEDVLRVSGKTGVGVEELLDRVVRAVPGPEGDADAPARAMIFDSVYDTYRGVVTYVRVVDGRLSPREKVRMMSTGTTYELLEIGVSSPEPVPTKGLAAGEVGYLITGVKDVRQSKVGDTVTNHAHPAEQSLGGYEDPKPMVFSGLYPIDGSDYPVLRDALDKLKLNDAALVYEPE
;
A
#
# COMPACT_ATOMS: atom_id res chain seq x y z
N TYR A 1 -1.43 14.33 6.02
CA TYR A 1 -2.82 14.15 5.58
C TYR A 1 -3.18 12.67 5.46
N LEU A 2 -2.23 11.80 5.08
CA LEU A 2 -2.42 10.35 4.94
C LEU A 2 -2.35 9.61 6.28
N ASP A 3 -1.56 10.08 7.23
CA ASP A 3 -1.50 9.52 8.59
C ASP A 3 -2.82 9.81 9.33
N ARG A 4 -3.72 8.83 9.33
CA ARG A 4 -5.08 8.99 9.86
C ARG A 4 -5.23 8.51 11.30
N MET A 5 -4.34 7.64 11.76
CA MET A 5 -4.36 7.11 13.12
C MET A 5 -3.79 8.14 14.10
N ASP A 6 -4.37 8.25 15.29
CA ASP A 6 -3.88 9.17 16.32
C ASP A 6 -2.44 8.82 16.73
N ILE A 7 -2.10 7.54 16.79
CA ILE A 7 -0.76 7.08 17.13
C ILE A 7 0.27 7.41 16.03
N GLU A 8 -0.10 7.42 14.75
CA GLU A 8 0.77 7.87 13.65
C GLU A 8 1.14 9.34 13.82
N ARG A 9 0.15 10.18 14.14
CA ARG A 9 0.35 11.61 14.38
C ARG A 9 1.15 11.89 15.64
N GLU A 10 0.90 11.12 16.70
CA GLU A 10 1.64 11.24 17.98
C GLU A 10 3.11 10.86 17.82
N ARG A 11 3.39 9.78 17.09
CA ARG A 11 4.74 9.25 16.89
C ARG A 11 5.46 9.90 15.71
N GLY A 12 4.73 10.53 14.78
CA GLY A 12 5.29 11.09 13.55
C GLY A 12 5.82 10.02 12.59
N ILE A 13 5.18 8.84 12.57
CA ILE A 13 5.54 7.72 11.69
C ILE A 13 4.28 7.16 11.02
N THR A 14 4.39 6.74 9.78
CA THR A 14 3.35 5.97 9.11
C THR A 14 3.39 4.53 9.60
N ILE A 15 2.25 3.98 9.99
CA ILE A 15 2.10 2.59 10.45
C ILE A 15 1.39 1.77 9.37
N LYS A 16 0.35 2.34 8.76
CA LYS A 16 -0.48 1.67 7.78
C LYS A 16 -0.39 2.33 6.42
N SER A 17 -0.23 1.51 5.38
CA SER A 17 -0.17 2.00 4.01
C SER A 17 -1.48 2.67 3.59
N GLN A 18 -1.38 3.75 2.81
CA GLN A 18 -2.51 4.50 2.29
C GLN A 18 -2.39 4.66 0.77
N ALA A 19 -3.41 4.22 0.05
CA ALA A 19 -3.46 4.40 -1.40
C ALA A 19 -4.19 5.69 -1.76
N VAL A 20 -3.61 6.44 -2.69
CA VAL A 20 -4.16 7.71 -3.19
C VAL A 20 -4.03 7.76 -4.71
N ARG A 21 -5.10 8.13 -5.40
CA ARG A 21 -5.08 8.46 -6.83
C ARG A 21 -4.89 9.96 -7.02
N MET A 22 -3.91 10.32 -7.83
CA MET A 22 -3.61 11.70 -8.19
C MET A 22 -3.65 11.86 -9.72
N PRO A 23 -4.39 12.85 -10.26
CA PRO A 23 -4.28 13.22 -11.68
C PRO A 23 -2.96 13.96 -11.91
N TRP A 24 -2.28 13.64 -12.99
CA TRP A 24 -1.07 14.34 -13.41
C TRP A 24 -1.01 14.43 -14.93
N SER A 25 -0.52 15.53 -15.49
CA SER A 25 -0.42 15.71 -16.94
C SER A 25 1.01 15.96 -17.35
N VAL A 26 1.52 15.18 -18.30
CA VAL A 26 2.85 15.33 -18.87
C VAL A 26 2.73 15.42 -20.40
N ASP A 27 3.34 16.43 -21.00
CA ASP A 27 3.36 16.64 -22.46
C ASP A 27 1.96 16.64 -23.11
N GLY A 28 0.94 17.13 -22.37
CA GLY A 28 -0.45 17.20 -22.82
C GLY A 28 -1.23 15.87 -22.72
N VAL A 29 -0.65 14.85 -22.11
CA VAL A 29 -1.31 13.56 -21.83
C VAL A 29 -1.65 13.49 -20.34
N ASP A 30 -2.89 13.11 -20.05
CA ASP A 30 -3.36 12.95 -18.67
C ASP A 30 -3.10 11.54 -18.17
N TYR A 31 -2.55 11.45 -16.97
CA TYR A 31 -2.23 10.21 -16.25
C TYR A 31 -2.99 10.14 -14.93
N ALA A 32 -3.26 8.94 -14.48
CA ALA A 32 -3.74 8.66 -13.14
C ALA A 32 -2.64 7.95 -12.36
N LEU A 33 -1.93 8.67 -11.51
CA LEU A 33 -0.92 8.10 -10.63
C LEU A 33 -1.62 7.48 -9.42
N ASN A 34 -1.41 6.18 -9.19
CA ASN A 34 -1.86 5.52 -7.98
C ASN A 34 -0.65 5.40 -7.04
N MET A 35 -0.58 6.28 -6.05
CA MET A 35 0.50 6.28 -5.07
C MET A 35 0.07 5.52 -3.83
N ILE A 36 0.95 4.67 -3.32
CA ILE A 36 0.79 4.00 -2.03
C ILE A 36 1.85 4.57 -1.10
N ASP A 37 1.41 5.30 -0.07
CA ASP A 37 2.27 5.77 1.01
C ASP A 37 2.51 4.60 1.98
N THR A 38 3.79 4.28 2.22
CA THR A 38 4.19 3.10 2.99
C THR A 38 4.96 3.50 4.24
N PRO A 39 4.88 2.69 5.33
CA PRO A 39 5.74 2.87 6.48
C PRO A 39 7.23 2.84 6.09
N GLY A 40 8.03 3.67 6.75
CA GLY A 40 9.50 3.63 6.60
C GLY A 40 10.19 2.75 7.63
N HIS A 41 9.55 2.44 8.76
CA HIS A 41 10.15 1.76 9.90
C HIS A 41 10.28 0.25 9.69
N VAL A 42 11.39 -0.33 10.13
CA VAL A 42 11.69 -1.77 9.95
C VAL A 42 10.67 -2.72 10.57
N ASP A 43 9.97 -2.30 11.62
CA ASP A 43 8.92 -3.12 12.27
C ASP A 43 7.71 -3.35 11.35
N PHE A 44 7.54 -2.52 10.32
CA PHE A 44 6.44 -2.59 9.36
C PHE A 44 6.84 -3.16 7.99
N THR A 45 7.94 -3.90 7.93
CA THR A 45 8.47 -4.52 6.70
C THR A 45 7.40 -5.30 5.93
N TYR A 46 6.50 -5.98 6.65
CA TYR A 46 5.39 -6.72 6.06
C TYR A 46 4.40 -5.79 5.32
N GLU A 47 4.03 -4.64 5.91
CA GLU A 47 3.18 -3.64 5.26
C GLU A 47 3.83 -3.09 3.99
N VAL A 48 5.14 -2.83 4.05
CA VAL A 48 5.92 -2.36 2.91
C VAL A 48 5.92 -3.40 1.79
N SER A 49 6.27 -4.65 2.07
CA SER A 49 6.32 -5.73 1.07
C SER A 49 4.98 -5.93 0.35
N ARG A 50 3.85 -5.88 1.07
CA ARG A 50 2.51 -5.97 0.48
C ARG A 50 2.21 -4.83 -0.48
N SER A 51 2.57 -3.63 -0.09
CA SER A 51 2.36 -2.44 -0.89
C SER A 51 3.21 -2.48 -2.16
N LEU A 52 4.47 -2.89 -2.04
CA LEU A 52 5.39 -3.02 -3.18
C LEU A 52 4.92 -4.07 -4.20
N ALA A 53 4.34 -5.19 -3.74
CA ALA A 53 3.75 -6.20 -4.63
C ALA A 53 2.60 -5.65 -5.50
N ALA A 54 2.02 -4.50 -5.15
CA ALA A 54 0.96 -3.83 -5.90
C ALA A 54 1.47 -2.71 -6.82
N CYS A 55 2.78 -2.53 -6.96
CA CYS A 55 3.39 -1.41 -7.66
C CYS A 55 4.26 -1.84 -8.84
N GLU A 56 4.47 -0.95 -9.81
CA GLU A 56 5.44 -1.07 -10.90
C GLU A 56 6.72 -0.30 -10.62
N GLY A 57 6.71 0.65 -9.69
CA GLY A 57 7.86 1.44 -9.31
C GLY A 57 7.80 1.88 -7.86
N ALA A 58 8.93 2.31 -7.33
CA ALA A 58 9.09 2.80 -5.97
C ALA A 58 9.91 4.09 -5.94
N ILE A 59 9.42 5.07 -5.20
CA ILE A 59 10.18 6.27 -4.85
C ILE A 59 10.97 5.94 -3.58
N LEU A 60 12.29 5.85 -3.69
CA LEU A 60 13.16 5.68 -2.54
C LEU A 60 13.50 7.06 -1.96
N LEU A 61 12.78 7.42 -0.91
CA LEU A 61 12.84 8.74 -0.29
C LEU A 61 13.84 8.75 0.86
N VAL A 62 14.88 9.59 0.76
CA VAL A 62 15.93 9.75 1.77
C VAL A 62 15.92 11.18 2.29
N ASP A 63 16.07 11.35 3.61
CA ASP A 63 16.21 12.65 4.25
C ASP A 63 17.60 13.24 3.95
N ALA A 64 17.65 14.41 3.29
CA ALA A 64 18.90 15.06 2.91
C ALA A 64 19.73 15.60 4.11
N ALA A 65 19.18 15.58 5.33
CA ALA A 65 19.89 15.95 6.55
C ALA A 65 20.41 14.75 7.35
N GLN A 66 19.73 13.58 7.23
CA GLN A 66 20.06 12.35 7.97
C GLN A 66 20.83 11.35 7.11
N GLY A 67 20.54 11.31 5.80
CA GLY A 67 21.16 10.40 4.86
C GLY A 67 20.58 8.98 4.88
N ILE A 68 21.37 8.01 4.43
CA ILE A 68 20.98 6.61 4.30
C ILE A 68 21.01 5.94 5.67
N GLU A 69 19.89 5.39 6.08
CA GLU A 69 19.73 4.65 7.33
C GLU A 69 19.53 3.14 7.07
N ALA A 70 19.59 2.32 8.12
CA ALA A 70 19.39 0.87 8.00
C ALA A 70 18.02 0.51 7.39
N GLN A 71 16.99 1.26 7.73
CA GLN A 71 15.63 1.10 7.18
C GLN A 71 15.57 1.45 5.69
N THR A 72 16.37 2.40 5.22
CA THR A 72 16.49 2.73 3.79
C THR A 72 17.00 1.53 2.99
N LEU A 73 18.04 0.86 3.52
CA LEU A 73 18.61 -0.35 2.89
C LEU A 73 17.62 -1.49 2.88
N ALA A 74 16.92 -1.74 4.00
CA ALA A 74 15.93 -2.81 4.10
C ALA A 74 14.80 -2.62 3.07
N ASN A 75 14.26 -1.41 2.96
CA ASN A 75 13.18 -1.10 2.03
C ASN A 75 13.66 -1.11 0.56
N LEU A 76 14.91 -0.70 0.30
CA LEU A 76 15.53 -0.81 -1.03
C LEU A 76 15.59 -2.27 -1.49
N TYR A 77 16.08 -3.18 -0.63
CA TYR A 77 16.15 -4.59 -0.97
C TYR A 77 14.77 -5.20 -1.25
N LEU A 78 13.75 -4.84 -0.47
CA LEU A 78 12.38 -5.26 -0.74
C LEU A 78 11.89 -4.77 -2.11
N ALA A 79 12.16 -3.52 -2.48
CA ALA A 79 11.79 -2.99 -3.79
C ALA A 79 12.51 -3.74 -4.94
N MET A 80 13.78 -4.09 -4.73
CA MET A 80 14.57 -4.89 -5.70
C MET A 80 14.04 -6.33 -5.83
N GLU A 81 13.62 -6.96 -4.73
CA GLU A 81 13.01 -8.31 -4.76
C GLU A 81 11.71 -8.35 -5.59
N HIS A 82 10.98 -7.23 -5.64
CA HIS A 82 9.79 -7.07 -6.46
C HIS A 82 10.09 -6.57 -7.88
N GLU A 83 11.36 -6.44 -8.27
CA GLU A 83 11.81 -5.98 -9.61
C GLU A 83 11.23 -4.61 -10.01
N LEU A 84 11.01 -3.71 -9.02
CA LEU A 84 10.42 -2.40 -9.25
C LEU A 84 11.42 -1.42 -9.87
N GLU A 85 10.92 -0.51 -10.71
CA GLU A 85 11.66 0.68 -11.11
C GLU A 85 11.88 1.60 -9.90
N ILE A 86 13.14 1.89 -9.54
CA ILE A 86 13.47 2.65 -8.35
C ILE A 86 13.88 4.07 -8.72
N ILE A 87 13.15 5.04 -8.19
CA ILE A 87 13.44 6.47 -8.37
C ILE A 87 14.06 7.00 -7.06
N PRO A 88 15.38 7.29 -7.04
CA PRO A 88 16.05 7.84 -5.88
C PRO A 88 15.72 9.31 -5.67
N VAL A 89 15.36 9.68 -4.44
CA VAL A 89 14.94 11.04 -4.11
C VAL A 89 15.53 11.47 -2.76
N LEU A 90 16.13 12.63 -2.72
CA LEU A 90 16.49 13.34 -1.48
C LEU A 90 15.42 14.36 -1.13
N ASN A 91 14.79 14.19 0.02
CA ASN A 91 13.77 15.11 0.52
C ASN A 91 14.34 16.01 1.63
N LYS A 92 13.62 17.06 1.96
CA LYS A 92 13.96 18.05 3.00
C LYS A 92 15.21 18.86 2.67
N ILE A 93 15.48 19.12 1.40
CA ILE A 93 16.62 19.96 0.95
C ILE A 93 16.54 21.40 1.46
N ASP A 94 15.38 21.82 1.98
CA ASP A 94 15.15 23.12 2.60
C ASP A 94 15.71 23.24 4.04
N LEU A 95 16.15 22.13 4.65
CA LEU A 95 16.70 22.15 5.99
C LEU A 95 18.14 22.68 5.99
N PRO A 96 18.53 23.52 6.99
CA PRO A 96 19.88 24.05 7.10
C PRO A 96 20.99 23.00 7.24
N ALA A 97 20.64 21.80 7.74
CA ALA A 97 21.57 20.68 7.93
C ALA A 97 21.60 19.74 6.72
N ALA A 98 20.84 20.02 5.65
CA ALA A 98 20.83 19.18 4.47
C ALA A 98 22.18 19.26 3.72
N ASP A 99 22.68 18.09 3.29
CA ASP A 99 23.86 17.96 2.44
C ASP A 99 23.50 17.12 1.18
N PRO A 100 22.73 17.71 0.25
CA PRO A 100 22.19 16.94 -0.89
C PRO A 100 23.28 16.45 -1.84
N ASP A 101 24.42 17.13 -1.97
CA ASP A 101 25.49 16.70 -2.88
C ASP A 101 26.17 15.43 -2.36
N ARG A 102 26.47 15.38 -1.07
CA ARG A 102 27.04 14.21 -0.43
C ARG A 102 26.11 13.02 -0.50
N TYR A 103 24.86 13.18 -0.08
CA TYR A 103 23.90 12.06 -0.02
C TYR A 103 23.43 11.62 -1.40
N ALA A 104 23.43 12.49 -2.41
CA ALA A 104 23.20 12.08 -3.79
C ALA A 104 24.31 11.14 -4.28
N ALA A 105 25.58 11.43 -4.00
CA ALA A 105 26.68 10.55 -4.37
C ALA A 105 26.62 9.20 -3.63
N GLU A 106 26.29 9.20 -2.33
CA GLU A 106 26.15 7.97 -1.54
C GLU A 106 24.98 7.11 -2.06
N LEU A 107 23.81 7.72 -2.33
CA LEU A 107 22.61 7.04 -2.83
C LEU A 107 22.82 6.51 -4.25
N ALA A 108 23.42 7.29 -5.12
CA ALA A 108 23.79 6.89 -6.48
C ALA A 108 24.71 5.67 -6.49
N SER A 109 25.74 5.67 -5.64
CA SER A 109 26.65 4.53 -5.48
C SER A 109 25.93 3.27 -4.97
N LEU A 110 24.92 3.42 -4.11
CA LEU A 110 24.15 2.30 -3.57
C LEU A 110 23.26 1.64 -4.62
N ILE A 111 22.63 2.45 -5.47
CA ILE A 111 21.65 1.98 -6.48
C ILE A 111 22.35 1.63 -7.79
N GLY A 112 23.49 2.21 -8.07
CA GLY A 112 24.25 2.02 -9.32
C GLY A 112 23.81 2.98 -10.44
N CYS A 113 23.45 4.22 -10.10
CA CYS A 113 23.13 5.31 -11.03
C CYS A 113 24.13 6.48 -10.89
N GLU A 114 23.94 7.54 -11.68
CA GLU A 114 24.74 8.75 -11.53
C GLU A 114 24.14 9.69 -10.46
N PRO A 115 24.96 10.50 -9.75
CA PRO A 115 24.45 11.44 -8.73
C PRO A 115 23.42 12.45 -9.27
N GLU A 116 23.48 12.76 -10.56
CA GLU A 116 22.55 13.65 -11.27
C GLU A 116 21.17 13.02 -11.47
N ASP A 117 21.07 11.70 -11.42
CA ASP A 117 19.77 10.97 -11.50
C ASP A 117 19.02 11.01 -10.16
N VAL A 118 19.69 11.37 -9.06
CA VAL A 118 19.06 11.50 -7.75
C VAL A 118 18.31 12.82 -7.66
N LEU A 119 16.98 12.76 -7.63
CA LEU A 119 16.14 13.93 -7.55
C LEU A 119 16.23 14.60 -6.17
N ARG A 120 16.10 15.92 -6.15
CA ARG A 120 16.22 16.75 -4.95
C ARG A 120 14.91 17.51 -4.74
N VAL A 121 14.20 17.22 -3.66
CA VAL A 121 12.90 17.77 -3.41
C VAL A 121 12.76 18.34 -1.99
N SER A 122 11.77 19.18 -1.83
CA SER A 122 11.24 19.55 -0.52
C SER A 122 9.72 19.40 -0.54
N GLY A 123 9.21 18.36 0.10
CA GLY A 123 7.77 18.17 0.27
C GLY A 123 7.11 19.31 1.05
N LYS A 124 7.87 20.06 1.85
CA LYS A 124 7.38 21.23 2.61
C LYS A 124 7.18 22.45 1.73
N THR A 125 8.12 22.73 0.82
CA THR A 125 8.11 23.95 -0.01
C THR A 125 7.58 23.72 -1.42
N GLY A 126 7.47 22.45 -1.85
CA GLY A 126 7.07 22.05 -3.21
C GLY A 126 8.22 22.05 -4.21
N VAL A 127 9.42 22.46 -3.84
CA VAL A 127 10.58 22.47 -4.75
C VAL A 127 10.90 21.06 -5.24
N GLY A 128 11.06 20.89 -6.56
CA GLY A 128 11.41 19.63 -7.21
C GLY A 128 10.29 18.60 -7.30
N VAL A 129 9.09 18.86 -6.72
CA VAL A 129 7.99 17.88 -6.68
C VAL A 129 7.39 17.65 -8.08
N GLU A 130 7.23 18.70 -8.89
CA GLU A 130 6.73 18.55 -10.27
C GLU A 130 7.69 17.70 -11.11
N GLU A 131 8.99 17.94 -11.02
CA GLU A 131 10.02 17.15 -11.70
C GLU A 131 10.00 15.69 -11.27
N LEU A 132 9.79 15.43 -9.98
CA LEU A 132 9.62 14.06 -9.46
C LEU A 132 8.42 13.38 -10.09
N LEU A 133 7.25 14.02 -10.14
CA LEU A 133 6.04 13.44 -10.72
C LEU A 133 6.19 13.20 -12.22
N ASP A 134 6.84 14.11 -12.94
CA ASP A 134 7.20 13.93 -14.35
C ASP A 134 8.15 12.75 -14.55
N ARG A 135 9.13 12.59 -13.65
CA ARG A 135 10.06 11.45 -13.68
C ARG A 135 9.33 10.14 -13.42
N VAL A 136 8.38 10.09 -12.49
CA VAL A 136 7.54 8.92 -12.23
C VAL A 136 6.82 8.49 -13.50
N VAL A 137 6.15 9.42 -14.21
CA VAL A 137 5.44 9.13 -15.45
C VAL A 137 6.36 8.58 -16.54
N ARG A 138 7.59 9.08 -16.62
CA ARG A 138 8.54 8.73 -17.70
C ARG A 138 9.33 7.46 -17.42
N ALA A 139 9.61 7.15 -16.16
CA ALA A 139 10.48 6.05 -15.78
C ALA A 139 9.71 4.79 -15.37
N VAL A 140 8.62 4.95 -14.61
CA VAL A 140 7.84 3.80 -14.15
C VAL A 140 7.03 3.23 -15.32
N PRO A 141 7.14 1.92 -15.61
CA PRO A 141 6.36 1.31 -16.68
C PRO A 141 4.86 1.37 -16.35
N GLY A 142 4.03 1.42 -17.39
CA GLY A 142 2.58 1.27 -17.21
C GLY A 142 2.24 -0.14 -16.71
N PRO A 143 1.10 -0.28 -16.02
CA PRO A 143 0.67 -1.59 -15.52
C PRO A 143 0.42 -2.55 -16.70
N GLU A 144 0.92 -3.77 -16.57
CA GLU A 144 0.61 -4.86 -17.48
C GLU A 144 -0.72 -5.50 -17.10
N GLY A 145 -1.48 -5.99 -18.09
CA GLY A 145 -2.73 -6.70 -17.88
C GLY A 145 -3.64 -6.67 -19.09
N ASP A 146 -4.56 -7.61 -19.17
CA ASP A 146 -5.55 -7.72 -20.23
C ASP A 146 -6.91 -7.21 -19.73
N ALA A 147 -7.38 -6.09 -20.28
CA ALA A 147 -8.64 -5.47 -19.92
C ALA A 147 -9.88 -6.30 -20.32
N ASP A 148 -9.74 -7.22 -21.26
CA ASP A 148 -10.82 -8.08 -21.78
C ASP A 148 -10.84 -9.48 -21.13
N ALA A 149 -9.81 -9.81 -20.33
CA ALA A 149 -9.74 -11.06 -19.58
C ALA A 149 -10.72 -11.08 -18.39
N PRO A 150 -11.02 -12.26 -17.82
CA PRO A 150 -11.70 -12.36 -16.54
C PRO A 150 -10.99 -11.55 -15.45
N ALA A 151 -11.74 -10.80 -14.65
CA ALA A 151 -11.14 -9.94 -13.65
C ALA A 151 -10.29 -10.71 -12.64
N ARG A 152 -9.08 -10.21 -12.39
CA ARG A 152 -8.20 -10.60 -11.29
C ARG A 152 -7.73 -9.35 -10.56
N ALA A 153 -8.18 -9.20 -9.33
CA ALA A 153 -7.77 -8.09 -8.48
C ALA A 153 -7.08 -8.62 -7.22
N MET A 154 -5.87 -8.16 -6.96
CA MET A 154 -5.09 -8.52 -5.79
C MET A 154 -5.51 -7.67 -4.60
N ILE A 155 -5.82 -8.29 -3.48
CA ILE A 155 -6.05 -7.61 -2.20
C ILE A 155 -4.70 -7.32 -1.58
N PHE A 156 -4.32 -6.04 -1.47
CA PHE A 156 -3.08 -5.66 -0.79
C PHE A 156 -3.30 -5.09 0.60
N ASP A 157 -4.52 -4.65 0.93
CA ASP A 157 -4.90 -4.25 2.29
C ASP A 157 -6.40 -4.42 2.55
N SER A 158 -6.78 -4.54 3.83
CA SER A 158 -8.17 -4.59 4.28
C SER A 158 -8.31 -3.88 5.62
N VAL A 159 -9.31 -3.01 5.74
CA VAL A 159 -9.58 -2.23 6.94
C VAL A 159 -11.03 -2.43 7.36
N TYR A 160 -11.25 -2.61 8.65
CA TYR A 160 -12.61 -2.60 9.19
C TYR A 160 -13.07 -1.17 9.49
N ASP A 161 -14.14 -0.78 8.83
CA ASP A 161 -14.87 0.46 9.09
C ASP A 161 -16.17 0.13 9.83
N THR A 162 -16.45 0.85 10.92
CA THR A 162 -17.63 0.59 11.77
C THR A 162 -18.96 0.81 11.06
N TYR A 163 -18.97 1.62 10.01
CA TYR A 163 -20.19 1.97 9.24
C TYR A 163 -20.30 1.18 7.94
N ARG A 164 -19.16 0.92 7.26
CA ARG A 164 -19.10 0.30 5.94
C ARG A 164 -18.79 -1.20 5.97
N GLY A 165 -18.39 -1.71 7.14
CA GLY A 165 -17.84 -3.06 7.27
C GLY A 165 -16.41 -3.14 6.76
N VAL A 166 -16.02 -4.26 6.15
CA VAL A 166 -14.68 -4.42 5.59
C VAL A 166 -14.54 -3.64 4.29
N VAL A 167 -13.61 -2.69 4.28
CA VAL A 167 -13.12 -1.98 3.10
C VAL A 167 -11.87 -2.70 2.61
N THR A 168 -11.94 -3.27 1.42
CA THR A 168 -10.86 -4.06 0.82
C THR A 168 -10.15 -3.23 -0.23
N TYR A 169 -8.86 -3.00 -0.08
CA TYR A 169 -8.05 -2.29 -1.09
C TYR A 169 -7.46 -3.28 -2.07
N VAL A 170 -7.66 -2.99 -3.35
CA VAL A 170 -7.27 -3.88 -4.43
C VAL A 170 -6.51 -3.15 -5.54
N ARG A 171 -5.61 -3.90 -6.19
CA ARG A 171 -5.10 -3.59 -7.52
C ARG A 171 -5.73 -4.55 -8.52
N VAL A 172 -6.40 -4.02 -9.53
CA VAL A 172 -6.92 -4.82 -10.64
C VAL A 172 -5.77 -5.11 -11.61
N VAL A 173 -5.42 -6.38 -11.77
CA VAL A 173 -4.36 -6.81 -12.70
C VAL A 173 -4.97 -7.03 -14.07
N ASP A 174 -6.07 -7.79 -14.17
CA ASP A 174 -6.77 -8.04 -15.41
C ASP A 174 -8.26 -7.74 -15.30
N GLY A 175 -8.89 -7.52 -16.43
CA GLY A 175 -10.32 -7.37 -16.58
C GLY A 175 -10.86 -6.11 -15.96
N ARG A 176 -12.09 -6.20 -15.48
CA ARG A 176 -12.82 -5.09 -14.87
C ARG A 176 -13.74 -5.58 -13.77
N LEU A 177 -13.87 -4.78 -12.71
CA LEU A 177 -14.86 -4.92 -11.65
C LEU A 177 -15.86 -3.76 -11.71
N SER A 178 -17.16 -4.04 -11.55
CA SER A 178 -18.23 -3.03 -11.61
C SER A 178 -19.15 -3.12 -10.39
N PRO A 179 -19.80 -2.01 -9.98
CA PRO A 179 -20.74 -2.05 -8.85
C PRO A 179 -21.91 -2.99 -9.13
N ARG A 180 -22.43 -3.62 -8.07
CA ARG A 180 -23.54 -4.57 -8.08
C ARG A 180 -23.26 -5.91 -8.76
N GLU A 181 -22.05 -6.15 -9.20
CA GLU A 181 -21.63 -7.49 -9.62
C GLU A 181 -21.44 -8.40 -8.41
N LYS A 182 -21.54 -9.71 -8.63
CA LYS A 182 -21.06 -10.69 -7.68
C LYS A 182 -19.59 -10.98 -7.93
N VAL A 183 -18.80 -10.90 -6.89
CA VAL A 183 -17.37 -11.21 -6.89
C VAL A 183 -17.11 -12.44 -6.02
N ARG A 184 -16.06 -13.18 -6.36
CA ARG A 184 -15.62 -14.36 -5.64
C ARG A 184 -14.23 -14.15 -5.10
N MET A 185 -14.02 -14.44 -3.82
CA MET A 185 -12.71 -14.58 -3.21
C MET A 185 -12.14 -15.94 -3.58
N MET A 186 -10.98 -15.97 -4.26
CA MET A 186 -10.50 -17.23 -4.83
C MET A 186 -9.98 -18.21 -3.77
N SER A 187 -9.40 -17.72 -2.67
CA SER A 187 -8.88 -18.58 -1.59
C SER A 187 -9.98 -19.31 -0.83
N THR A 188 -11.09 -18.63 -0.54
CA THR A 188 -12.20 -19.18 0.25
C THR A 188 -13.33 -19.73 -0.62
N GLY A 189 -13.39 -19.34 -1.90
CA GLY A 189 -14.50 -19.64 -2.80
C GLY A 189 -15.78 -18.87 -2.47
N THR A 190 -15.78 -18.00 -1.47
CA THR A 190 -16.97 -17.28 -1.03
C THR A 190 -17.31 -16.16 -2.00
N THR A 191 -18.64 -16.00 -2.24
CA THR A 191 -19.16 -15.01 -3.19
C THR A 191 -19.86 -13.89 -2.44
N TYR A 192 -19.61 -12.65 -2.86
CA TYR A 192 -20.21 -11.44 -2.30
C TYR A 192 -20.76 -10.55 -3.41
N GLU A 193 -21.75 -9.74 -3.08
CA GLU A 193 -22.17 -8.63 -3.94
C GLU A 193 -21.28 -7.41 -3.71
N LEU A 194 -20.84 -6.79 -4.79
CA LEU A 194 -20.03 -5.57 -4.74
C LEU A 194 -20.95 -4.37 -4.52
N LEU A 195 -21.10 -3.94 -3.27
CA LEU A 195 -22.00 -2.87 -2.87
C LEU A 195 -21.48 -1.50 -3.34
N GLU A 196 -20.19 -1.27 -3.19
CA GLU A 196 -19.53 -0.04 -3.63
C GLU A 196 -18.14 -0.36 -4.16
N ILE A 197 -17.68 0.38 -5.14
CA ILE A 197 -16.34 0.37 -5.71
C ILE A 197 -15.89 1.81 -5.94
N GLY A 198 -14.65 2.11 -5.65
CA GLY A 198 -14.14 3.47 -5.78
C GLY A 198 -12.65 3.60 -5.65
N VAL A 199 -12.20 4.84 -5.63
CA VAL A 199 -10.80 5.23 -5.47
C VAL A 199 -10.65 6.20 -4.31
N SER A 200 -9.46 6.31 -3.74
CA SER A 200 -9.13 7.35 -2.75
C SER A 200 -8.46 8.53 -3.47
N SER A 201 -9.02 9.76 -3.36
CA SER A 201 -8.48 10.94 -4.04
C SER A 201 -8.70 12.23 -3.23
N PRO A 202 -8.01 12.44 -2.12
CA PRO A 202 -7.53 11.52 -1.10
C PRO A 202 -8.67 10.87 -0.29
N GLU A 203 -9.88 11.47 -0.29
CA GLU A 203 -11.06 10.85 0.30
C GLU A 203 -11.64 9.77 -0.62
N PRO A 204 -12.36 8.78 -0.07
CA PRO A 204 -13.04 7.77 -0.86
C PRO A 204 -14.05 8.40 -1.83
N VAL A 205 -13.88 8.10 -3.12
CA VAL A 205 -14.77 8.55 -4.20
C VAL A 205 -15.32 7.32 -4.93
N PRO A 206 -16.64 7.06 -4.87
CA PRO A 206 -17.25 5.99 -5.65
C PRO A 206 -17.05 6.19 -7.16
N THR A 207 -16.80 5.10 -7.86
CA THR A 207 -16.60 5.10 -9.31
C THR A 207 -17.54 4.12 -10.01
N LYS A 208 -17.57 4.16 -11.35
CA LYS A 208 -18.37 3.23 -12.17
C LYS A 208 -17.72 1.86 -12.31
N GLY A 209 -16.51 1.67 -11.78
CA GLY A 209 -15.76 0.42 -11.83
C GLY A 209 -14.26 0.69 -11.69
N LEU A 210 -13.51 -0.39 -11.63
CA LEU A 210 -12.05 -0.41 -11.72
C LEU A 210 -11.66 -1.35 -12.85
N ALA A 211 -10.74 -0.92 -13.71
CA ALA A 211 -10.19 -1.69 -14.83
C ALA A 211 -8.75 -2.14 -14.54
N ALA A 212 -8.20 -2.99 -15.40
CA ALA A 212 -6.82 -3.42 -15.34
C ALA A 212 -5.85 -2.23 -15.16
N GLY A 213 -4.90 -2.36 -14.23
CA GLY A 213 -3.95 -1.33 -13.82
C GLY A 213 -4.46 -0.36 -12.76
N GLU A 214 -5.74 -0.34 -12.44
CA GLU A 214 -6.29 0.60 -11.46
C GLU A 214 -6.21 0.07 -10.03
N VAL A 215 -5.93 0.99 -9.11
CA VAL A 215 -5.96 0.77 -7.66
C VAL A 215 -7.19 1.44 -7.08
N GLY A 216 -7.88 0.76 -6.17
CA GLY A 216 -9.05 1.30 -5.53
C GLY A 216 -9.53 0.46 -4.35
N TYR A 217 -10.76 0.68 -3.93
CA TYR A 217 -11.37 -0.05 -2.84
C TYR A 217 -12.68 -0.74 -3.24
N LEU A 218 -12.97 -1.82 -2.55
CA LEU A 218 -14.22 -2.59 -2.67
C LEU A 218 -14.92 -2.64 -1.33
N ILE A 219 -16.25 -2.48 -1.33
CA ILE A 219 -17.13 -2.72 -0.19
C ILE A 219 -18.11 -3.83 -0.56
N THR A 220 -18.02 -4.95 0.13
CA THR A 220 -18.81 -6.16 -0.16
C THR A 220 -19.78 -6.51 0.97
N GLY A 221 -19.86 -5.69 2.02
CA GLY A 221 -20.67 -5.98 3.20
C GLY A 221 -20.15 -7.11 4.07
N VAL A 222 -18.95 -7.60 3.82
CA VAL A 222 -18.21 -8.53 4.68
C VAL A 222 -18.00 -7.88 6.04
N LYS A 223 -18.29 -8.63 7.10
CA LYS A 223 -18.13 -8.15 8.48
C LYS A 223 -16.87 -8.69 9.17
N ASP A 224 -16.21 -9.65 8.56
CA ASP A 224 -15.03 -10.32 9.09
C ASP A 224 -13.87 -10.22 8.11
N VAL A 225 -12.79 -9.53 8.50
CA VAL A 225 -11.59 -9.31 7.66
C VAL A 225 -10.96 -10.65 7.23
N ARG A 226 -11.11 -11.71 8.03
CA ARG A 226 -10.63 -13.05 7.67
C ARG A 226 -11.23 -13.62 6.38
N GLN A 227 -12.36 -13.07 5.94
CA GLN A 227 -13.01 -13.44 4.68
C GLN A 227 -12.53 -12.58 3.49
N SER A 228 -11.73 -11.55 3.77
CA SER A 228 -11.09 -10.68 2.78
C SER A 228 -9.59 -10.64 3.10
N LYS A 229 -8.93 -11.81 2.96
CA LYS A 229 -7.51 -11.93 3.27
C LYS A 229 -6.68 -11.09 2.32
N VAL A 230 -5.70 -10.39 2.88
CA VAL A 230 -4.67 -9.74 2.09
C VAL A 230 -3.88 -10.82 1.33
N GLY A 231 -3.56 -10.54 0.05
CA GLY A 231 -2.94 -11.49 -0.86
C GLY A 231 -3.92 -12.41 -1.60
N ASP A 232 -5.21 -12.42 -1.22
CA ASP A 232 -6.21 -13.15 -2.00
C ASP A 232 -6.53 -12.44 -3.32
N THR A 233 -7.07 -13.20 -4.25
CA THR A 233 -7.53 -12.71 -5.55
C THR A 233 -9.04 -12.61 -5.57
N VAL A 234 -9.54 -11.45 -5.97
CA VAL A 234 -10.95 -11.21 -6.27
C VAL A 234 -11.19 -11.39 -7.76
N THR A 235 -12.20 -12.19 -8.12
CA THR A 235 -12.61 -12.39 -9.51
C THR A 235 -14.11 -12.22 -9.69
N ASN A 236 -14.59 -12.03 -10.93
CA ASN A 236 -16.03 -12.02 -11.21
C ASN A 236 -16.63 -13.40 -10.94
N HIS A 237 -17.79 -13.44 -10.32
CA HIS A 237 -18.49 -14.71 -10.09
C HIS A 237 -19.03 -15.34 -11.38
N ALA A 238 -19.54 -14.53 -12.31
CA ALA A 238 -20.15 -14.98 -13.56
C ALA A 238 -19.11 -15.52 -14.57
N HIS A 239 -17.93 -14.91 -14.59
CA HIS A 239 -16.79 -15.29 -15.47
C HIS A 239 -15.52 -15.32 -14.62
N PRO A 240 -15.35 -16.35 -13.77
CA PRO A 240 -14.24 -16.42 -12.86
C PRO A 240 -12.94 -16.72 -13.61
N ALA A 241 -11.84 -16.10 -13.15
CA ALA A 241 -10.51 -16.47 -13.57
C ALA A 241 -10.17 -17.89 -13.06
N GLU A 242 -9.39 -18.63 -13.82
CA GLU A 242 -8.98 -19.99 -13.48
C GLU A 242 -7.84 -20.02 -12.46
N GLN A 243 -6.95 -19.01 -12.48
CA GLN A 243 -5.76 -18.93 -11.65
C GLN A 243 -5.76 -17.68 -10.80
N SER A 244 -5.44 -17.84 -9.51
CA SER A 244 -5.19 -16.69 -8.61
C SER A 244 -3.87 -16.00 -8.96
N LEU A 245 -3.76 -14.75 -8.55
CA LEU A 245 -2.50 -14.03 -8.57
C LEU A 245 -1.55 -14.65 -7.54
N GLY A 246 -0.28 -14.82 -7.92
CA GLY A 246 0.75 -15.34 -7.04
C GLY A 246 1.49 -14.22 -6.30
N GLY A 247 2.45 -14.62 -5.46
CA GLY A 247 3.42 -13.68 -4.85
C GLY A 247 3.08 -13.20 -3.46
N TYR A 248 2.04 -13.74 -2.80
CA TYR A 248 1.71 -13.39 -1.43
C TYR A 248 2.00 -14.54 -0.46
N GLU A 249 2.73 -14.25 0.62
CA GLU A 249 2.93 -15.15 1.75
C GLU A 249 2.19 -14.62 2.99
N ASP A 250 1.63 -15.53 3.80
CA ASP A 250 1.07 -15.14 5.08
C ASP A 250 2.17 -14.59 6.01
N PRO A 251 1.90 -13.49 6.76
CA PRO A 251 2.88 -12.92 7.67
C PRO A 251 3.26 -13.93 8.76
N LYS A 252 4.56 -14.03 9.02
CA LYS A 252 5.07 -14.83 10.14
C LYS A 252 5.17 -13.96 11.39
N PRO A 253 4.55 -14.32 12.53
CA PRO A 253 4.74 -13.60 13.78
C PRO A 253 6.22 -13.53 14.14
N MET A 254 6.72 -12.32 14.42
CA MET A 254 8.12 -12.09 14.77
C MET A 254 8.30 -11.73 16.25
N VAL A 255 7.26 -11.23 16.88
CA VAL A 255 7.27 -10.80 18.29
C VAL A 255 6.22 -11.59 19.06
N PHE A 256 6.60 -12.11 20.20
CA PHE A 256 5.72 -12.86 21.11
C PHE A 256 5.68 -12.16 22.45
N SER A 257 4.48 -11.96 23.01
CA SER A 257 4.30 -11.37 24.34
C SER A 257 3.06 -11.94 25.04
N GLY A 258 3.12 -12.06 26.35
CA GLY A 258 1.94 -12.31 27.18
C GLY A 258 1.25 -10.98 27.50
N LEU A 259 -0.06 -10.91 27.27
CA LEU A 259 -0.89 -9.75 27.60
C LEU A 259 -1.87 -10.16 28.71
N TYR A 260 -1.81 -9.45 29.83
CA TYR A 260 -2.65 -9.71 30.99
C TYR A 260 -3.40 -8.44 31.39
N PRO A 261 -4.72 -8.53 31.68
CA PRO A 261 -5.43 -7.40 32.25
C PRO A 261 -4.93 -7.13 33.67
N ILE A 262 -4.98 -5.87 34.11
CA ILE A 262 -4.63 -5.50 35.49
C ILE A 262 -5.61 -6.12 36.47
N ASP A 263 -6.89 -6.15 36.14
CA ASP A 263 -7.95 -6.83 36.88
C ASP A 263 -8.42 -8.06 36.09
N GLY A 264 -8.45 -9.22 36.74
CA GLY A 264 -8.90 -10.47 36.12
C GLY A 264 -10.33 -10.42 35.58
N SER A 265 -11.19 -9.56 36.13
CA SER A 265 -12.55 -9.32 35.62
C SER A 265 -12.59 -8.68 34.22
N ASP A 266 -11.49 -8.04 33.78
CA ASP A 266 -11.39 -7.37 32.50
C ASP A 266 -10.92 -8.30 31.36
N TYR A 267 -10.69 -9.60 31.66
CA TYR A 267 -10.30 -10.56 30.61
C TYR A 267 -11.25 -10.60 29.40
N PRO A 268 -12.59 -10.59 29.57
CA PRO A 268 -13.50 -10.51 28.41
C PRO A 268 -13.32 -9.25 27.57
N VAL A 269 -13.02 -8.12 28.23
CA VAL A 269 -12.79 -6.82 27.55
C VAL A 269 -11.48 -6.86 26.76
N LEU A 270 -10.42 -7.45 27.32
CA LEU A 270 -9.16 -7.64 26.63
C LEU A 270 -9.33 -8.53 25.40
N ARG A 271 -10.04 -9.65 25.52
CA ARG A 271 -10.32 -10.55 24.40
C ARG A 271 -11.09 -9.84 23.27
N ASP A 272 -12.14 -9.10 23.61
CA ASP A 272 -12.92 -8.34 22.62
C ASP A 272 -12.07 -7.26 21.95
N ALA A 273 -11.13 -6.64 22.66
CA ALA A 273 -10.20 -5.65 22.11
C ALA A 273 -9.20 -6.30 21.13
N LEU A 274 -8.67 -7.48 21.48
CA LEU A 274 -7.78 -8.25 20.59
C LEU A 274 -8.51 -8.75 19.34
N ASP A 275 -9.76 -9.20 19.47
CA ASP A 275 -10.60 -9.57 18.32
C ASP A 275 -10.81 -8.39 17.37
N LYS A 276 -11.06 -7.19 17.90
CA LYS A 276 -11.18 -5.96 17.09
C LYS A 276 -9.85 -5.59 16.44
N LEU A 277 -8.73 -5.68 17.18
CA LEU A 277 -7.40 -5.40 16.63
C LEU A 277 -7.07 -6.36 15.48
N LYS A 278 -7.36 -7.65 15.66
CA LYS A 278 -7.18 -8.67 14.61
C LYS A 278 -7.97 -8.39 13.31
N LEU A 279 -9.04 -7.61 13.39
CA LEU A 279 -9.77 -7.17 12.19
C LEU A 279 -8.95 -6.20 11.33
N ASN A 280 -8.02 -5.47 11.92
CA ASN A 280 -7.18 -4.48 11.22
C ASN A 280 -5.72 -4.92 11.06
N ASP A 281 -5.31 -5.99 11.76
CA ASP A 281 -3.96 -6.53 11.72
C ASP A 281 -4.00 -8.02 11.38
N ALA A 282 -3.74 -8.32 10.10
CA ALA A 282 -3.74 -9.71 9.61
C ALA A 282 -2.58 -10.55 10.17
N ALA A 283 -1.53 -9.91 10.69
CA ALA A 283 -0.37 -10.57 11.30
C ALA A 283 -0.61 -10.95 12.77
N LEU A 284 -1.64 -10.38 13.42
CA LEU A 284 -1.93 -10.64 14.81
C LEU A 284 -2.51 -12.06 15.00
N VAL A 285 -1.75 -12.90 15.66
CA VAL A 285 -2.18 -14.22 16.13
C VAL A 285 -2.16 -14.20 17.65
N TYR A 286 -3.26 -14.52 18.29
CA TYR A 286 -3.29 -14.67 19.75
C TYR A 286 -4.07 -15.92 20.13
N GLU A 287 -3.67 -16.52 21.25
CA GLU A 287 -4.29 -17.69 21.85
C GLU A 287 -4.56 -17.40 23.33
N PRO A 288 -5.72 -17.77 23.88
CA PRO A 288 -5.94 -17.71 25.32
C PRO A 288 -5.12 -18.80 26.01
N GLU A 289 -4.46 -18.43 27.13
CA GLU A 289 -3.81 -19.39 28.03
C GLU A 289 -4.83 -20.13 28.87
#